data_ea45baa328ffffbfca00ea065998e55b
#
_entry.id   ea45baa328ffffbfca00ea065998e55b
#
_cell.length_a   1.000
_cell.length_b   1.000
_cell.length_c   1.000
_cell.angle_alpha   90.00
_cell.angle_beta   90.00
_cell.angle_gamma   90.00
#
_symmetry.space_group_name_H-M   'P 1'
#
loop_
_entity.id
_entity.type
_entity.pdbx_description
1 polymer ?
#
loop_
_entity_poly.entity_id
_entity_poly.type
_entity_poly.pdbx_seq_one_letter_code
_entity_poly.pdbx_strand_id
1 'polypeptide(L)'
;MKVKWGISFLLIISILAVFTYRNYNNRLYDWDMPGYLGSMFTTEFPDSQDKVRELTFSYIKKEAPADQYNNLIGINPTSTTRQYFAQNTQSFTEQLPYFQIKVGYILAITFLYKMGLSPPMSVLFTSLISYFISGLLIFYILKILFPEKYILTAFFTAGIMLLPTIVYMSGESTPDMFIFLFILIFLIGFIKRWSKWTMFLLLLAMTFIRPDYITFALTYLGAVFLYNYFTERKTDIVLIIQGMVTLSMYIFIMKLYHYPGWTDLFYDSFIYRRPIISVQPAHVSLQDYLQVIYSKFFVFKKVTLSVFIVTAVIFWMSREAWIRVVSVLFLANVYIKFLFFPQSADLRLFFPFIFPLFIMILYVLSQKYNKFSKIA
;
A
#
# COMPACT_ATOMS: atom_id res chain seq x y z
N MET A 1 24.81 10.22 24.79
CA MET A 1 23.81 9.47 23.98
C MET A 1 23.04 10.35 23.02
N LYS A 2 22.43 11.49 23.41
CA LYS A 2 21.67 12.39 22.53
C LYS A 2 22.46 12.88 21.30
N VAL A 3 23.72 13.30 21.45
CA VAL A 3 24.58 13.77 20.34
C VAL A 3 24.81 12.66 19.30
N LYS A 4 25.09 11.43 19.73
CA LYS A 4 25.31 10.27 18.83
C LYS A 4 24.07 9.99 17.95
N TRP A 5 22.86 10.07 18.54
CA TRP A 5 21.61 9.93 17.79
C TRP A 5 21.36 11.13 16.85
N GLY A 6 21.79 12.34 17.23
CA GLY A 6 21.73 13.51 16.35
C GLY A 6 22.59 13.31 15.08
N ILE A 7 23.82 12.85 15.24
CA ILE A 7 24.71 12.54 14.10
C ILE A 7 24.10 11.45 13.20
N SER A 8 23.62 10.36 13.81
CA SER A 8 22.97 9.26 13.07
C SER A 8 21.73 9.72 12.32
N PHE A 9 20.94 10.62 12.90
CA PHE A 9 19.77 11.21 12.26
C PHE A 9 20.14 12.11 11.08
N LEU A 10 21.15 12.96 11.21
CA LEU A 10 21.66 13.76 10.09
C LEU A 10 22.21 12.88 8.97
N LEU A 11 22.95 11.83 9.32
CA LEU A 11 23.45 10.85 8.35
C LEU A 11 22.33 10.22 7.56
N ILE A 12 21.29 9.71 8.23
CA ILE A 12 20.19 9.05 7.53
C ILE A 12 19.36 10.04 6.69
N ILE A 13 19.13 11.26 7.12
CA ILE A 13 18.47 12.29 6.32
C ILE A 13 19.25 12.53 5.03
N SER A 14 20.58 12.67 5.10
CA SER A 14 21.44 12.89 3.92
C SER A 14 21.37 11.69 2.97
N ILE A 15 21.44 10.47 3.48
CA ILE A 15 21.32 9.25 2.66
C ILE A 15 19.94 9.17 1.99
N LEU A 16 18.86 9.41 2.76
CA LEU A 16 17.50 9.37 2.22
C LEU A 16 17.27 10.47 1.17
N ALA A 17 17.85 11.66 1.34
CA ALA A 17 17.78 12.72 0.33
C ALA A 17 18.44 12.28 -1.00
N VAL A 18 19.62 11.66 -0.92
CA VAL A 18 20.31 11.11 -2.11
C VAL A 18 19.48 9.99 -2.76
N PHE A 19 18.91 9.07 -1.98
CA PHE A 19 18.10 8.00 -2.52
C PHE A 19 16.81 8.53 -3.15
N THR A 20 16.13 9.49 -2.50
CA THR A 20 14.92 10.12 -3.03
C THR A 20 15.23 10.86 -4.34
N TYR A 21 16.36 11.58 -4.42
CA TYR A 21 16.80 12.23 -5.65
C TYR A 21 17.08 11.21 -6.76
N ARG A 22 17.75 10.10 -6.44
CA ARG A 22 17.96 9.00 -7.40
C ARG A 22 16.63 8.43 -7.90
N ASN A 23 15.69 8.17 -7.02
CA ASN A 23 14.38 7.62 -7.37
C ASN A 23 13.57 8.62 -8.20
N TYR A 24 13.67 9.93 -7.90
CA TYR A 24 13.10 10.99 -8.74
C TYR A 24 13.62 10.95 -10.17
N ASN A 25 14.93 10.74 -10.38
CA ASN A 25 15.50 10.65 -11.71
C ASN A 25 15.10 9.36 -12.47
N ASN A 26 14.72 8.30 -11.74
CA ASN A 26 14.28 7.03 -12.30
C ASN A 26 12.77 6.81 -12.16
N ARG A 27 11.97 7.88 -12.02
CA ARG A 27 10.53 7.81 -11.89
C ARG A 27 9.85 7.26 -13.14
N LEU A 28 8.71 6.61 -12.93
CA LEU A 28 7.95 5.94 -13.98
C LEU A 28 6.58 6.61 -14.17
N TYR A 29 6.27 6.93 -15.42
CA TYR A 29 4.94 7.33 -15.84
C TYR A 29 4.21 6.05 -16.26
N ASP A 30 3.59 5.39 -15.28
CA ASP A 30 3.01 4.08 -15.48
C ASP A 30 1.52 4.13 -15.87
N TRP A 31 0.98 2.96 -16.11
CA TRP A 31 -0.39 2.74 -16.52
C TRP A 31 -1.46 3.25 -15.54
N ASP A 32 -1.16 3.35 -14.26
CA ASP A 32 -2.11 3.79 -13.24
C ASP A 32 -2.25 5.34 -13.20
N MET A 33 -1.24 6.07 -13.69
CA MET A 33 -1.20 7.53 -13.66
C MET A 33 -2.44 8.19 -14.29
N PRO A 34 -2.90 7.83 -15.51
CA PRO A 34 -4.09 8.44 -16.11
C PRO A 34 -5.34 8.30 -15.25
N GLY A 35 -5.50 7.15 -14.59
CA GLY A 35 -6.63 6.91 -13.71
C GLY A 35 -6.67 7.85 -12.49
N TYR A 36 -5.51 8.11 -11.88
CA TYR A 36 -5.42 9.04 -10.74
C TYR A 36 -5.57 10.50 -11.17
N LEU A 37 -4.95 10.89 -12.27
CA LEU A 37 -5.12 12.25 -12.81
C LEU A 37 -6.55 12.51 -13.28
N GLY A 38 -7.15 11.56 -14.00
CA GLY A 38 -8.55 11.64 -14.39
C GLY A 38 -9.49 11.76 -13.19
N SER A 39 -9.24 10.98 -12.14
CA SER A 39 -9.99 11.06 -10.87
C SER A 39 -9.83 12.43 -10.19
N MET A 40 -8.64 13.00 -10.20
CA MET A 40 -8.39 14.34 -9.69
C MET A 40 -9.12 15.41 -10.52
N PHE A 41 -9.00 15.37 -11.85
CA PHE A 41 -9.65 16.34 -12.74
C PHE A 41 -11.18 16.21 -12.77
N THR A 42 -11.76 15.03 -12.51
CA THR A 42 -13.21 14.88 -12.37
C THR A 42 -13.76 15.74 -11.23
N THR A 43 -12.99 16.01 -10.17
CA THR A 43 -13.42 16.91 -9.09
C THR A 43 -13.44 18.38 -9.52
N GLU A 44 -12.64 18.77 -10.50
CA GLU A 44 -12.58 20.14 -11.03
C GLU A 44 -13.55 20.36 -12.21
N PHE A 45 -13.77 19.33 -13.01
CA PHE A 45 -14.58 19.37 -14.23
C PHE A 45 -15.62 18.24 -14.26
N PRO A 46 -16.58 18.21 -13.31
CA PRO A 46 -17.52 17.09 -13.18
C PRO A 46 -18.41 16.90 -14.40
N ASP A 47 -18.74 18.00 -15.09
CA ASP A 47 -19.66 17.99 -16.23
C ASP A 47 -18.97 17.92 -17.61
N SER A 48 -17.64 17.76 -17.63
CA SER A 48 -16.86 17.80 -18.87
C SER A 48 -15.86 16.64 -18.97
N GLN A 49 -16.38 15.45 -19.23
CA GLN A 49 -15.58 14.22 -19.30
C GLN A 49 -14.51 14.25 -20.41
N ASP A 50 -14.82 14.87 -21.57
CA ASP A 50 -13.84 15.05 -22.65
C ASP A 50 -12.65 15.89 -22.16
N LYS A 51 -12.93 17.01 -21.48
CA LYS A 51 -11.89 17.86 -20.92
C LYS A 51 -11.03 17.12 -19.89
N VAL A 52 -11.65 16.31 -19.03
CA VAL A 52 -10.93 15.47 -18.05
C VAL A 52 -9.95 14.55 -18.76
N ARG A 53 -10.38 13.84 -19.79
CA ARG A 53 -9.53 12.96 -20.60
C ARG A 53 -8.41 13.75 -21.30
N GLU A 54 -8.75 14.81 -22.01
CA GLU A 54 -7.78 15.63 -22.76
C GLU A 54 -6.70 16.22 -21.85
N LEU A 55 -7.08 16.83 -20.72
CA LEU A 55 -6.13 17.36 -19.75
C LEU A 55 -5.21 16.26 -19.21
N THR A 56 -5.80 15.11 -18.84
CA THR A 56 -5.04 13.98 -18.32
C THR A 56 -3.91 13.58 -19.27
N PHE A 57 -4.23 13.26 -20.51
CA PHE A 57 -3.23 12.79 -21.46
C PHE A 57 -2.31 13.89 -21.98
N SER A 58 -2.78 15.14 -22.07
CA SER A 58 -1.93 16.27 -22.48
C SER A 58 -0.83 16.60 -21.47
N TYR A 59 -1.16 16.61 -20.16
CA TYR A 59 -0.17 16.83 -19.12
C TYR A 59 0.86 15.70 -19.05
N ILE A 60 0.42 14.44 -19.15
CA ILE A 60 1.35 13.31 -19.18
C ILE A 60 2.26 13.38 -20.41
N LYS A 61 1.72 13.66 -21.60
CA LYS A 61 2.49 13.78 -22.85
C LYS A 61 3.56 14.86 -22.77
N LYS A 62 3.26 15.96 -22.06
CA LYS A 62 4.20 17.10 -21.91
C LYS A 62 5.40 16.74 -21.03
N GLU A 63 5.24 15.85 -20.07
CA GLU A 63 6.25 15.59 -19.03
C GLU A 63 6.91 14.22 -19.12
N ALA A 64 6.19 13.21 -19.61
CA ALA A 64 6.72 11.87 -19.70
C ALA A 64 7.73 11.72 -20.85
N PRO A 65 8.78 10.92 -20.68
CA PRO A 65 9.61 10.47 -21.78
C PRO A 65 8.76 9.80 -22.87
N ALA A 66 9.14 9.99 -24.14
CA ALA A 66 8.35 9.53 -25.28
C ALA A 66 8.08 8.02 -25.29
N ASP A 67 9.05 7.21 -24.86
CA ASP A 67 8.93 5.75 -24.71
C ASP A 67 7.91 5.37 -23.64
N GLN A 68 7.93 6.03 -22.49
CA GLN A 68 6.97 5.79 -21.41
C GLN A 68 5.56 6.25 -21.80
N TYR A 69 5.44 7.42 -22.45
CA TYR A 69 4.16 7.88 -22.96
C TYR A 69 3.57 6.93 -24.01
N ASN A 70 4.38 6.46 -24.96
CA ASN A 70 3.96 5.50 -25.99
C ASN A 70 3.51 4.16 -25.37
N ASN A 71 4.18 3.70 -24.31
CA ASN A 71 3.74 2.53 -23.55
C ASN A 71 2.39 2.79 -22.87
N LEU A 72 2.25 3.93 -22.21
CA LEU A 72 1.05 4.32 -21.47
C LEU A 72 -0.18 4.36 -22.36
N ILE A 73 -0.08 4.91 -23.58
CA ILE A 73 -1.18 4.99 -24.54
C ILE A 73 -1.29 3.76 -25.47
N GLY A 74 -0.49 2.71 -25.23
CA GLY A 74 -0.59 1.42 -25.93
C GLY A 74 -0.08 1.44 -27.37
N ILE A 75 0.86 2.32 -27.72
CA ILE A 75 1.54 2.30 -29.01
C ILE A 75 2.68 1.27 -29.00
N ASN A 76 3.50 1.26 -27.94
CA ASN A 76 4.61 0.34 -27.81
C ASN A 76 4.81 -0.10 -26.35
N PRO A 77 4.49 -1.38 -25.99
CA PRO A 77 3.89 -2.41 -26.85
C PRO A 77 2.44 -2.10 -27.23
N THR A 78 1.99 -2.64 -28.37
CA THR A 78 0.63 -2.43 -28.86
C THR A 78 -0.40 -2.99 -27.88
N SER A 79 -1.35 -2.16 -27.48
CA SER A 79 -2.45 -2.52 -26.59
C SER A 79 -3.72 -1.76 -26.99
N THR A 80 -4.66 -2.48 -27.59
CA THR A 80 -5.96 -1.91 -28.03
C THR A 80 -6.70 -1.23 -26.88
N THR A 81 -6.74 -1.83 -25.71
CA THR A 81 -7.42 -1.27 -24.54
C THR A 81 -6.82 0.06 -24.09
N ARG A 82 -5.47 0.16 -24.05
CA ARG A 82 -4.81 1.42 -23.70
C ARG A 82 -5.03 2.50 -24.73
N GLN A 83 -5.08 2.13 -26.02
CA GLN A 83 -5.42 3.08 -27.11
C GLN A 83 -6.85 3.60 -26.96
N TYR A 84 -7.80 2.72 -26.62
CA TYR A 84 -9.17 3.13 -26.35
C TYR A 84 -9.25 4.11 -25.17
N PHE A 85 -8.57 3.86 -24.07
CA PHE A 85 -8.55 4.79 -22.92
C PHE A 85 -7.98 6.16 -23.27
N ALA A 86 -6.96 6.20 -24.12
CA ALA A 86 -6.37 7.46 -24.53
C ALA A 86 -7.27 8.25 -25.51
N GLN A 87 -8.01 7.57 -26.37
CA GLN A 87 -8.72 8.18 -27.50
C GLN A 87 -10.24 8.32 -27.30
N ASN A 88 -10.85 7.46 -26.48
CA ASN A 88 -12.30 7.40 -26.29
C ASN A 88 -12.69 7.82 -24.88
N THR A 89 -13.52 8.86 -24.77
CA THR A 89 -13.94 9.45 -23.49
C THR A 89 -14.76 8.49 -22.65
N GLN A 90 -15.71 7.76 -23.24
CA GLN A 90 -16.51 6.78 -22.51
C GLN A 90 -15.62 5.68 -21.92
N SER A 91 -14.73 5.12 -22.73
CA SER A 91 -13.76 4.12 -22.30
C SER A 91 -12.92 4.59 -21.10
N PHE A 92 -12.42 5.82 -21.18
CA PHE A 92 -11.63 6.42 -20.10
C PHE A 92 -12.46 6.64 -18.84
N THR A 93 -13.65 7.25 -18.98
CA THR A 93 -14.50 7.61 -17.85
C THR A 93 -15.00 6.39 -17.09
N GLU A 94 -15.38 5.31 -17.78
CA GLU A 94 -15.86 4.09 -17.15
C GLU A 94 -14.78 3.36 -16.32
N GLN A 95 -13.49 3.68 -16.51
CA GLN A 95 -12.39 3.15 -15.71
C GLN A 95 -12.16 3.94 -14.41
N LEU A 96 -12.56 5.21 -14.36
CA LEU A 96 -12.25 6.09 -13.23
C LEU A 96 -12.74 5.59 -11.87
N PRO A 97 -13.92 4.94 -11.74
CA PRO A 97 -14.38 4.40 -10.47
C PRO A 97 -13.38 3.44 -9.78
N TYR A 98 -12.56 2.70 -10.52
CA TYR A 98 -11.51 1.86 -9.93
C TYR A 98 -10.41 2.66 -9.22
N PHE A 99 -10.26 3.93 -9.56
CA PHE A 99 -9.26 4.85 -9.00
C PHE A 99 -9.89 5.80 -7.98
N GLN A 100 -11.08 6.33 -8.24
CA GLN A 100 -11.80 7.32 -7.42
C GLN A 100 -12.10 6.81 -6.00
N ILE A 101 -12.32 5.51 -5.83
CA ILE A 101 -12.53 4.91 -4.50
C ILE A 101 -11.35 5.11 -3.55
N LYS A 102 -10.15 5.43 -4.04
CA LYS A 102 -8.95 5.69 -3.22
C LYS A 102 -8.92 7.15 -2.76
N VAL A 103 -9.98 7.57 -2.07
CA VAL A 103 -10.31 8.98 -1.76
C VAL A 103 -9.15 9.69 -1.06
N GLY A 104 -8.57 9.09 -0.02
CA GLY A 104 -7.47 9.72 0.71
C GLY A 104 -6.21 9.90 -0.14
N TYR A 105 -5.96 9.02 -1.10
CA TYR A 105 -4.87 9.17 -2.05
C TYR A 105 -5.16 10.29 -3.07
N ILE A 106 -6.38 10.35 -3.62
CA ILE A 106 -6.80 11.44 -4.54
C ILE A 106 -6.71 12.79 -3.84
N LEU A 107 -7.12 12.89 -2.57
CA LEU A 107 -6.97 14.12 -1.79
C LEU A 107 -5.51 14.52 -1.61
N ALA A 108 -4.61 13.58 -1.36
CA ALA A 108 -3.18 13.86 -1.20
C ALA A 108 -2.57 14.40 -2.51
N ILE A 109 -2.85 13.79 -3.66
CA ILE A 109 -2.35 14.28 -4.96
C ILE A 109 -2.98 15.63 -5.33
N THR A 110 -4.28 15.82 -5.05
CA THR A 110 -4.97 17.09 -5.28
C THR A 110 -4.38 18.22 -4.43
N PHE A 111 -4.02 17.92 -3.19
CA PHE A 111 -3.36 18.88 -2.31
C PHE A 111 -2.01 19.34 -2.88
N LEU A 112 -1.17 18.41 -3.34
CA LEU A 112 0.11 18.73 -3.96
C LEU A 112 -0.05 19.52 -5.27
N TYR A 113 -1.04 19.18 -6.07
CA TYR A 113 -1.39 19.92 -7.28
C TYR A 113 -1.78 21.37 -6.96
N LYS A 114 -2.64 21.57 -5.96
CA LYS A 114 -3.03 22.93 -5.50
C LYS A 114 -1.88 23.72 -4.88
N MET A 115 -0.84 23.06 -4.41
CA MET A 115 0.42 23.69 -3.96
C MET A 115 1.31 24.15 -5.14
N GLY A 116 0.92 23.87 -6.37
CA GLY A 116 1.62 24.34 -7.58
C GLY A 116 2.48 23.29 -8.28
N LEU A 117 2.45 22.03 -7.87
CA LEU A 117 3.05 20.95 -8.66
C LEU A 117 2.22 20.69 -9.91
N SER A 118 2.88 20.26 -10.99
CA SER A 118 2.14 19.77 -12.15
C SER A 118 1.34 18.51 -11.80
N PRO A 119 0.23 18.21 -12.52
CA PRO A 119 -0.58 17.03 -12.22
C PRO A 119 0.23 15.72 -12.16
N PRO A 120 1.07 15.34 -13.16
CA PRO A 120 1.89 14.13 -13.06
C PRO A 120 2.87 14.16 -11.89
N MET A 121 3.50 15.31 -11.62
CA MET A 121 4.40 15.45 -10.48
C MET A 121 3.68 15.30 -9.14
N SER A 122 2.43 15.72 -9.02
CA SER A 122 1.65 15.56 -7.80
C SER A 122 1.45 14.09 -7.43
N VAL A 123 1.26 13.22 -8.41
CA VAL A 123 1.18 11.77 -8.22
C VAL A 123 2.54 11.20 -7.80
N LEU A 124 3.60 11.50 -8.56
CA LEU A 124 4.95 10.99 -8.33
C LEU A 124 5.55 11.48 -7.00
N PHE A 125 5.36 12.77 -6.66
CA PHE A 125 5.84 13.32 -5.40
C PHE A 125 5.14 12.74 -4.18
N THR A 126 3.88 12.32 -4.30
CA THR A 126 3.22 11.58 -3.22
C THR A 126 3.98 10.31 -2.86
N SER A 127 4.45 9.54 -3.86
CA SER A 127 5.27 8.34 -3.64
C SER A 127 6.68 8.69 -3.13
N LEU A 128 7.33 9.72 -3.67
CA LEU A 128 8.68 10.14 -3.26
C LEU A 128 8.73 10.69 -1.83
N ILE A 129 7.77 11.55 -1.45
CA ILE A 129 7.64 12.07 -0.08
C ILE A 129 7.36 10.93 0.89
N SER A 130 6.46 10.00 0.50
CA SER A 130 6.15 8.83 1.31
C SER A 130 7.37 7.93 1.50
N TYR A 131 8.20 7.76 0.47
CA TYR A 131 9.47 7.04 0.55
C TYR A 131 10.41 7.67 1.58
N PHE A 132 10.64 8.98 1.48
CA PHE A 132 11.53 9.70 2.40
C PHE A 132 11.04 9.58 3.85
N ILE A 133 9.74 9.83 4.09
CA ILE A 133 9.14 9.74 5.43
C ILE A 133 9.17 8.29 5.94
N SER A 134 8.91 7.29 5.08
CA SER A 134 9.00 5.87 5.46
C SER A 134 10.40 5.49 5.92
N GLY A 135 11.45 6.03 5.29
CA GLY A 135 12.82 5.85 5.75
C GLY A 135 13.05 6.40 7.16
N LEU A 136 12.50 7.60 7.45
CA LEU A 136 12.57 8.18 8.81
C LEU A 136 11.77 7.36 9.83
N LEU A 137 10.62 6.83 9.46
CA LEU A 137 9.82 5.96 10.34
C LEU A 137 10.52 4.63 10.62
N ILE A 138 11.14 4.01 9.61
CA ILE A 138 11.94 2.79 9.79
C ILE A 138 13.12 3.06 10.72
N PHE A 139 13.84 4.17 10.51
CA PHE A 139 14.92 4.60 11.41
C PHE A 139 14.41 4.76 12.84
N TYR A 140 13.23 5.37 13.03
CA TYR A 140 12.61 5.54 14.33
C TYR A 140 12.20 4.20 14.97
N ILE A 141 11.62 3.27 14.21
CA ILE A 141 11.30 1.91 14.69
C ILE A 141 12.59 1.23 15.17
N LEU A 142 13.64 1.23 14.36
CA LEU A 142 14.91 0.60 14.71
C LEU A 142 15.57 1.27 15.92
N LYS A 143 15.45 2.60 16.06
CA LYS A 143 15.91 3.33 17.25
C LYS A 143 15.18 2.87 18.51
N ILE A 144 13.87 2.62 18.45
CA ILE A 144 13.12 2.07 19.59
C ILE A 144 13.57 0.67 19.93
N LEU A 145 13.82 -0.16 18.92
CA LEU A 145 14.20 -1.56 19.11
C LEU A 145 15.64 -1.70 19.59
N PHE A 146 16.57 -0.87 19.10
CA PHE A 146 18.01 -0.96 19.38
C PHE A 146 18.59 0.38 19.84
N PRO A 147 18.27 0.88 21.04
CA PRO A 147 18.56 2.24 21.49
C PRO A 147 20.05 2.55 21.65
N GLU A 148 20.92 1.54 21.65
CA GLU A 148 22.37 1.73 21.80
C GLU A 148 23.13 1.64 20.46
N LYS A 149 22.48 1.20 19.39
CA LYS A 149 23.12 0.89 18.10
C LYS A 149 22.87 1.96 17.03
N TYR A 150 23.15 3.23 17.36
CA TYR A 150 22.82 4.42 16.56
C TYR A 150 23.38 4.40 15.12
N ILE A 151 24.65 4.01 14.90
CA ILE A 151 25.25 3.95 13.56
C ILE A 151 24.68 2.76 12.77
N LEU A 152 24.62 1.59 13.40
CA LEU A 152 24.09 0.38 12.78
C LEU A 152 22.64 0.59 12.35
N THR A 153 21.84 1.30 13.15
CA THR A 153 20.46 1.66 12.83
C THR A 153 20.35 2.50 11.55
N ALA A 154 21.25 3.47 11.34
CA ALA A 154 21.26 4.28 10.13
C ALA A 154 21.59 3.43 8.89
N PHE A 155 22.66 2.62 8.95
CA PHE A 155 23.05 1.75 7.84
C PHE A 155 22.00 0.68 7.54
N PHE A 156 21.38 0.10 8.56
CA PHE A 156 20.34 -0.89 8.39
C PHE A 156 19.07 -0.29 7.77
N THR A 157 18.70 0.93 8.19
CA THR A 157 17.64 1.69 7.53
C THR A 157 17.95 1.95 6.07
N ALA A 158 19.16 2.39 5.75
CA ALA A 158 19.59 2.62 4.37
C ALA A 158 19.50 1.32 3.54
N GLY A 159 19.96 0.19 4.08
CA GLY A 159 19.85 -1.11 3.43
C GLY A 159 18.40 -1.53 3.16
N ILE A 160 17.48 -1.31 4.12
CA ILE A 160 16.05 -1.58 3.94
C ILE A 160 15.48 -0.69 2.82
N MET A 161 15.81 0.60 2.80
CA MET A 161 15.29 1.53 1.80
C MET A 161 15.80 1.26 0.38
N LEU A 162 16.87 0.48 0.23
CA LEU A 162 17.37 0.00 -1.06
C LEU A 162 16.73 -1.32 -1.52
N LEU A 163 15.84 -1.92 -0.74
CA LEU A 163 15.12 -3.11 -1.19
C LEU A 163 14.40 -2.84 -2.51
N PRO A 164 14.51 -3.71 -3.52
CA PRO A 164 13.95 -3.47 -4.85
C PRO A 164 12.48 -3.08 -4.84
N THR A 165 11.66 -3.73 -4.00
CA THR A 165 10.23 -3.43 -3.89
C THR A 165 9.97 -2.01 -3.35
N ILE A 166 10.76 -1.53 -2.37
CA ILE A 166 10.60 -0.18 -1.80
C ILE A 166 11.03 0.88 -2.83
N VAL A 167 12.15 0.64 -3.51
CA VAL A 167 12.64 1.52 -4.59
C VAL A 167 11.62 1.58 -5.71
N TYR A 168 11.07 0.44 -6.13
CA TYR A 168 10.05 0.35 -7.17
C TYR A 168 8.78 1.14 -6.80
N MET A 169 8.21 0.90 -5.60
CA MET A 169 7.03 1.64 -5.12
C MET A 169 7.25 3.15 -5.04
N SER A 170 8.49 3.61 -4.81
CA SER A 170 8.79 5.05 -4.71
C SER A 170 8.78 5.76 -6.06
N GLY A 171 9.04 5.03 -7.15
CA GLY A 171 9.09 5.57 -8.51
C GLY A 171 7.76 5.47 -9.27
N GLU A 172 6.81 4.70 -8.77
CA GLU A 172 5.53 4.45 -9.44
C GLU A 172 4.43 5.44 -9.07
N SER A 173 3.45 5.56 -9.97
CA SER A 173 2.27 6.43 -9.84
C SER A 173 1.14 5.72 -9.09
N THR A 174 1.44 5.08 -7.95
CA THR A 174 0.47 4.27 -7.21
C THR A 174 0.41 4.63 -5.72
N PRO A 175 -0.68 4.30 -5.01
CA PRO A 175 -0.81 4.57 -3.58
C PRO A 175 0.04 3.64 -2.70
N ASP A 176 0.81 2.69 -3.28
CA ASP A 176 1.46 1.63 -2.53
C ASP A 176 2.52 2.17 -1.54
N MET A 177 3.33 3.15 -1.96
CA MET A 177 4.30 3.77 -1.07
C MET A 177 3.63 4.65 -0.01
N PHE A 178 2.52 5.31 -0.37
CA PHE A 178 1.76 6.15 0.56
C PHE A 178 1.09 5.31 1.64
N ILE A 179 0.45 4.20 1.30
CA ILE A 179 -0.16 3.31 2.30
C ILE A 179 0.90 2.59 3.15
N PHE A 180 2.07 2.28 2.60
CA PHE A 180 3.18 1.70 3.35
C PHE A 180 3.62 2.59 4.52
N LEU A 181 3.63 3.90 4.33
CA LEU A 181 3.86 4.87 5.42
C LEU A 181 2.89 4.66 6.59
N PHE A 182 1.59 4.46 6.32
CA PHE A 182 0.59 4.22 7.36
C PHE A 182 0.76 2.85 8.05
N ILE A 183 1.22 1.83 7.34
CA ILE A 183 1.63 0.55 7.95
C ILE A 183 2.79 0.73 8.92
N LEU A 184 3.78 1.57 8.59
CA LEU A 184 4.89 1.87 9.51
C LEU A 184 4.40 2.61 10.76
N ILE A 185 3.48 3.56 10.60
CA ILE A 185 2.84 4.25 11.74
C ILE A 185 2.06 3.23 12.60
N PHE A 186 1.34 2.30 11.96
CA PHE A 186 0.65 1.22 12.66
C PHE A 186 1.62 0.36 13.49
N LEU A 187 2.78 -0.01 12.92
CA LEU A 187 3.81 -0.76 13.64
C LEU A 187 4.39 0.01 14.83
N ILE A 188 4.58 1.33 14.70
CA ILE A 188 4.99 2.18 15.82
C ILE A 188 3.91 2.16 16.90
N GLY A 189 2.65 2.31 16.53
CA GLY A 189 1.52 2.24 17.46
C GLY A 189 1.43 0.90 18.17
N PHE A 190 1.64 -0.20 17.43
CA PHE A 190 1.73 -1.55 17.98
C PHE A 190 2.88 -1.69 19.00
N ILE A 191 4.11 -1.30 18.64
CA ILE A 191 5.28 -1.40 19.51
C ILE A 191 5.14 -0.53 20.76
N LYS A 192 4.55 0.68 20.62
CA LYS A 192 4.32 1.62 21.72
C LYS A 192 3.01 1.40 22.49
N ARG A 193 2.23 0.40 22.08
CA ARG A 193 0.94 0.07 22.70
C ARG A 193 -0.02 1.27 22.74
N TRP A 194 -0.21 1.92 21.58
CA TRP A 194 -1.14 3.03 21.47
C TRP A 194 -2.59 2.61 21.83
N SER A 195 -3.40 3.61 22.19
CA SER A 195 -4.79 3.37 22.57
C SER A 195 -5.59 2.74 21.41
N LYS A 196 -6.61 1.97 21.74
CA LYS A 196 -7.51 1.36 20.76
C LYS A 196 -8.17 2.39 19.83
N TRP A 197 -8.41 3.62 20.31
CA TRP A 197 -8.95 4.69 19.49
C TRP A 197 -7.94 5.23 18.48
N THR A 198 -6.68 5.42 18.87
CA THR A 198 -5.63 5.85 17.96
C THR A 198 -5.40 4.80 16.87
N MET A 199 -5.37 3.50 17.24
CA MET A 199 -5.24 2.42 16.27
C MET A 199 -6.44 2.34 15.34
N PHE A 200 -7.65 2.54 15.86
CA PHE A 200 -8.87 2.59 15.05
C PHE A 200 -8.85 3.73 14.02
N LEU A 201 -8.51 4.97 14.44
CA LEU A 201 -8.42 6.10 13.52
C LEU A 201 -7.40 5.84 12.40
N LEU A 202 -6.31 5.18 12.74
CA LEU A 202 -5.30 4.81 11.75
C LEU A 202 -5.82 3.77 10.74
N LEU A 203 -6.54 2.73 11.21
CA LEU A 203 -7.18 1.74 10.34
C LEU A 203 -8.24 2.37 9.44
N LEU A 204 -9.01 3.30 10.00
CA LEU A 204 -10.00 4.07 9.25
C LEU A 204 -9.32 4.90 8.14
N ALA A 205 -8.22 5.60 8.48
CA ALA A 205 -7.44 6.36 7.51
C ALA A 205 -6.85 5.45 6.41
N MET A 206 -6.34 4.27 6.77
CA MET A 206 -5.83 3.31 5.79
C MET A 206 -6.93 2.84 4.82
N THR A 207 -8.12 2.54 5.32
CA THR A 207 -9.28 2.16 4.50
C THR A 207 -9.74 3.31 3.61
N PHE A 208 -9.67 4.56 4.09
CA PHE A 208 -10.01 5.76 3.32
C PHE A 208 -8.99 6.05 2.20
N ILE A 209 -7.71 5.81 2.45
CA ILE A 209 -6.64 5.96 1.45
C ILE A 209 -6.76 4.87 0.39
N ARG A 210 -7.01 3.63 0.83
CA ARG A 210 -7.05 2.46 -0.02
C ARG A 210 -8.07 1.45 0.51
N PRO A 211 -9.29 1.41 -0.06
CA PRO A 211 -10.42 0.65 0.48
C PRO A 211 -10.18 -0.85 0.66
N ASP A 212 -9.30 -1.46 -0.12
CA ASP A 212 -8.95 -2.88 0.02
C ASP A 212 -8.26 -3.21 1.38
N TYR A 213 -7.80 -2.19 2.14
CA TYR A 213 -7.33 -2.34 3.52
C TYR A 213 -8.46 -2.55 4.54
N ILE A 214 -9.73 -2.52 4.11
CA ILE A 214 -10.87 -2.97 4.93
C ILE A 214 -10.65 -4.38 5.48
N THR A 215 -10.06 -5.28 4.69
CA THR A 215 -9.75 -6.65 5.13
C THR A 215 -8.77 -6.67 6.29
N PHE A 216 -7.70 -5.85 6.22
CA PHE A 216 -6.75 -5.71 7.31
C PHE A 216 -7.38 -5.06 8.55
N ALA A 217 -8.17 -4.01 8.37
CA ALA A 217 -8.85 -3.32 9.47
C ALA A 217 -9.79 -4.26 10.23
N LEU A 218 -10.65 -4.98 9.53
CA LEU A 218 -11.61 -5.90 10.15
C LEU A 218 -10.93 -7.11 10.79
N THR A 219 -9.92 -7.70 10.14
CA THR A 219 -9.18 -8.83 10.71
C THR A 219 -8.38 -8.42 11.94
N TYR A 220 -7.81 -7.20 11.98
CA TYR A 220 -7.13 -6.68 13.16
C TYR A 220 -8.11 -6.46 14.32
N LEU A 221 -9.23 -5.75 14.09
CA LEU A 221 -10.24 -5.52 15.12
C LEU A 221 -10.81 -6.85 15.64
N GLY A 222 -11.08 -7.80 14.74
CA GLY A 222 -11.51 -9.15 15.10
C GLY A 222 -10.46 -9.92 15.90
N ALA A 223 -9.19 -9.84 15.53
CA ALA A 223 -8.10 -10.49 16.26
C ALA A 223 -7.93 -9.92 17.69
N VAL A 224 -8.01 -8.59 17.84
CA VAL A 224 -7.98 -7.92 19.15
C VAL A 224 -9.19 -8.33 20.00
N PHE A 225 -10.39 -8.33 19.39
CA PHE A 225 -11.62 -8.75 20.06
C PHE A 225 -11.53 -10.20 20.58
N LEU A 226 -11.12 -11.13 19.72
CA LEU A 226 -10.97 -12.54 20.09
C LEU A 226 -9.87 -12.72 21.14
N TYR A 227 -8.74 -12.02 21.00
CA TYR A 227 -7.67 -12.07 21.98
C TYR A 227 -8.15 -11.62 23.37
N ASN A 228 -8.83 -10.49 23.47
CA ASN A 228 -9.38 -9.98 24.74
C ASN A 228 -10.44 -10.94 25.30
N TYR A 229 -11.31 -11.49 24.46
CA TYR A 229 -12.32 -12.45 24.88
C TYR A 229 -11.73 -13.72 25.49
N PHE A 230 -10.69 -14.30 24.84
CA PHE A 230 -10.08 -15.53 25.35
C PHE A 230 -9.15 -15.32 26.54
N THR A 231 -8.47 -14.16 26.62
CA THR A 231 -7.51 -13.89 27.71
C THR A 231 -8.17 -13.25 28.93
N GLU A 232 -9.08 -12.30 28.72
CA GLU A 232 -9.69 -11.49 29.79
C GLU A 232 -11.15 -11.87 30.07
N ARG A 233 -11.76 -12.73 29.23
CA ARG A 233 -13.19 -13.09 29.30
C ARG A 233 -14.12 -11.86 29.19
N LYS A 234 -13.66 -10.78 28.52
CA LYS A 234 -14.40 -9.54 28.33
C LYS A 234 -14.81 -9.37 26.88
N THR A 235 -16.07 -9.00 26.68
CA THR A 235 -16.60 -8.61 25.37
C THR A 235 -16.40 -7.10 25.20
N ASP A 236 -15.48 -6.69 24.33
CA ASP A 236 -15.26 -5.26 24.05
C ASP A 236 -16.17 -4.82 22.89
N ILE A 237 -17.39 -4.37 23.22
CA ILE A 237 -18.38 -3.89 22.25
C ILE A 237 -17.85 -2.73 21.40
N VAL A 238 -16.90 -1.92 21.93
CA VAL A 238 -16.31 -0.81 21.20
C VAL A 238 -15.60 -1.30 19.94
N LEU A 239 -14.92 -2.45 19.97
CA LEU A 239 -14.25 -3.02 18.79
C LEU A 239 -15.26 -3.43 17.71
N ILE A 240 -16.44 -3.92 18.10
CA ILE A 240 -17.53 -4.25 17.16
C ILE A 240 -18.04 -2.97 16.50
N ILE A 241 -18.29 -1.91 17.30
CA ILE A 241 -18.72 -0.61 16.78
C ILE A 241 -17.67 -0.03 15.80
N GLN A 242 -16.40 -0.09 16.17
CA GLN A 242 -15.30 0.34 15.29
C GLN A 242 -15.28 -0.42 13.96
N GLY A 243 -15.51 -1.75 14.01
CA GLY A 243 -15.65 -2.58 12.81
C GLY A 243 -16.84 -2.17 11.93
N MET A 244 -18.00 -1.93 12.56
CA MET A 244 -19.20 -1.46 11.84
C MET A 244 -18.99 -0.08 11.20
N VAL A 245 -18.37 0.87 11.91
CA VAL A 245 -18.05 2.20 11.35
C VAL A 245 -17.11 2.08 10.15
N THR A 246 -16.07 1.26 10.26
CA THR A 246 -15.11 1.05 9.15
C THR A 246 -15.80 0.42 7.93
N LEU A 247 -16.64 -0.58 8.15
CA LEU A 247 -17.42 -1.23 7.10
C LEU A 247 -18.42 -0.27 6.45
N SER A 248 -19.10 0.56 7.25
CA SER A 248 -20.04 1.56 6.75
C SER A 248 -19.35 2.61 5.89
N MET A 249 -18.18 3.09 6.31
CA MET A 249 -17.36 4.00 5.50
C MET A 249 -16.93 3.36 4.17
N TYR A 250 -16.49 2.11 4.21
CA TYR A 250 -16.14 1.36 3.00
C TYR A 250 -17.32 1.26 2.03
N ILE A 251 -18.50 0.82 2.51
CA ILE A 251 -19.70 0.69 1.69
C ILE A 251 -20.13 2.06 1.12
N PHE A 252 -20.04 3.12 1.93
CA PHE A 252 -20.35 4.47 1.50
C PHE A 252 -19.46 4.91 0.34
N ILE A 253 -18.13 4.72 0.45
CA ILE A 253 -17.18 5.05 -0.62
C ILE A 253 -17.49 4.26 -1.90
N MET A 254 -17.72 2.94 -1.80
CA MET A 254 -18.04 2.10 -2.95
C MET A 254 -19.31 2.58 -3.69
N LYS A 255 -20.35 2.95 -2.93
CA LYS A 255 -21.60 3.47 -3.51
C LYS A 255 -21.44 4.86 -4.10
N LEU A 256 -20.72 5.76 -3.40
CA LEU A 256 -20.54 7.15 -3.82
C LEU A 256 -19.86 7.26 -5.20
N TYR A 257 -18.87 6.40 -5.44
CA TYR A 257 -18.09 6.39 -6.68
C TYR A 257 -18.58 5.35 -7.70
N HIS A 258 -19.74 4.75 -7.50
CA HIS A 258 -20.32 3.73 -8.41
C HIS A 258 -19.32 2.64 -8.78
N TYR A 259 -18.58 2.16 -7.78
CA TYR A 259 -17.57 1.11 -8.00
C TYR A 259 -18.21 -0.13 -8.64
N PRO A 260 -17.70 -0.63 -9.79
CA PRO A 260 -18.33 -1.72 -10.52
C PRO A 260 -18.42 -3.03 -9.74
N GLY A 261 -17.50 -3.24 -8.80
CA GLY A 261 -17.48 -4.43 -7.95
C GLY A 261 -16.20 -5.26 -8.12
N TRP A 262 -16.07 -6.23 -7.21
CA TRP A 262 -14.90 -7.12 -7.22
C TRP A 262 -14.87 -8.02 -8.46
N THR A 263 -16.02 -8.52 -8.90
CA THR A 263 -16.11 -9.39 -10.08
C THR A 263 -15.60 -8.71 -11.35
N ASP A 264 -15.98 -7.43 -11.53
CA ASP A 264 -15.52 -6.61 -12.66
C ASP A 264 -14.02 -6.35 -12.57
N LEU A 265 -13.53 -5.96 -11.40
CA LEU A 265 -12.09 -5.77 -11.17
C LEU A 265 -11.29 -7.04 -11.43
N PHE A 266 -11.76 -8.19 -10.96
CA PHE A 266 -11.11 -9.47 -11.16
C PHE A 266 -11.06 -9.85 -12.63
N TYR A 267 -12.20 -9.73 -13.35
CA TYR A 267 -12.32 -9.99 -14.77
C TYR A 267 -11.35 -9.13 -15.58
N ASP A 268 -11.39 -7.80 -15.36
CA ASP A 268 -10.56 -6.83 -16.07
C ASP A 268 -9.05 -6.98 -15.76
N SER A 269 -8.69 -7.56 -14.62
CA SER A 269 -7.30 -7.70 -14.19
C SER A 269 -6.68 -9.06 -14.58
N PHE A 270 -7.48 -10.12 -14.69
CA PHE A 270 -6.95 -11.48 -14.78
C PHE A 270 -7.50 -12.33 -15.93
N ILE A 271 -8.65 -11.93 -16.50
CA ILE A 271 -9.29 -12.67 -17.59
C ILE A 271 -9.18 -11.87 -18.89
N TYR A 272 -9.86 -10.75 -18.95
CA TYR A 272 -9.85 -9.89 -20.13
C TYR A 272 -10.09 -8.43 -19.76
N ARG A 273 -9.17 -7.55 -20.15
CA ARG A 273 -9.30 -6.10 -19.91
C ARG A 273 -10.23 -5.49 -20.94
N ARG A 274 -11.45 -5.16 -20.52
CA ARG A 274 -12.47 -4.55 -21.39
C ARG A 274 -12.11 -3.11 -21.74
N PRO A 275 -12.18 -2.73 -23.01
CA PRO A 275 -12.02 -1.33 -23.42
C PRO A 275 -13.17 -0.44 -22.92
N ILE A 276 -14.42 -0.94 -22.93
CA ILE A 276 -15.62 -0.25 -22.47
C ILE A 276 -16.39 -1.21 -21.56
N ILE A 277 -16.52 -0.85 -20.28
CA ILE A 277 -17.09 -1.75 -19.26
C ILE A 277 -18.58 -2.00 -19.49
N SER A 278 -19.33 -0.96 -19.87
CA SER A 278 -20.78 -1.03 -20.05
C SER A 278 -21.24 -1.90 -21.25
N VAL A 279 -20.36 -2.10 -22.22
CA VAL A 279 -20.69 -2.88 -23.44
C VAL A 279 -20.62 -4.38 -23.19
N GLN A 280 -19.73 -4.82 -22.30
CA GLN A 280 -19.49 -6.23 -22.05
C GLN A 280 -19.55 -6.51 -20.55
N PRO A 281 -20.59 -7.19 -20.04
CA PRO A 281 -20.66 -7.56 -18.64
C PRO A 281 -19.55 -8.53 -18.25
N ALA A 282 -18.99 -8.34 -17.06
CA ALA A 282 -18.01 -9.28 -16.51
C ALA A 282 -18.72 -10.57 -16.08
N HIS A 283 -18.21 -11.69 -16.52
CA HIS A 283 -18.65 -13.00 -16.06
C HIS A 283 -17.45 -13.81 -15.60
N VAL A 284 -17.42 -14.13 -14.31
CA VAL A 284 -16.36 -14.95 -13.70
C VAL A 284 -16.99 -16.20 -13.13
N SER A 285 -16.75 -17.34 -13.77
CA SER A 285 -17.17 -18.62 -13.21
C SER A 285 -16.23 -19.05 -12.07
N LEU A 286 -16.69 -19.97 -11.22
CA LEU A 286 -15.83 -20.57 -10.21
C LEU A 286 -14.61 -21.27 -10.84
N GLN A 287 -14.77 -21.86 -12.01
CA GLN A 287 -13.69 -22.50 -12.75
C GLN A 287 -12.63 -21.49 -13.18
N ASP A 288 -13.03 -20.34 -13.75
CA ASP A 288 -12.11 -19.27 -14.15
C ASP A 288 -11.33 -18.74 -12.94
N TYR A 289 -12.04 -18.49 -11.83
CA TYR A 289 -11.43 -18.04 -10.59
C TYR A 289 -10.37 -19.03 -10.08
N LEU A 290 -10.72 -20.32 -9.97
CA LEU A 290 -9.79 -21.35 -9.49
C LEU A 290 -8.60 -21.53 -10.43
N GLN A 291 -8.79 -21.45 -11.75
CA GLN A 291 -7.72 -21.53 -12.73
C GLN A 291 -6.73 -20.36 -12.59
N VAL A 292 -7.23 -19.14 -12.38
CA VAL A 292 -6.37 -17.96 -12.13
C VAL A 292 -5.61 -18.15 -10.81
N ILE A 293 -6.29 -18.49 -9.72
CA ILE A 293 -5.64 -18.72 -8.40
C ILE A 293 -4.54 -19.77 -8.53
N TYR A 294 -4.83 -20.91 -9.15
CA TYR A 294 -3.88 -22.01 -9.32
C TYR A 294 -2.65 -21.56 -10.11
N SER A 295 -2.85 -20.92 -11.28
CA SER A 295 -1.74 -20.45 -12.13
C SER A 295 -0.85 -19.42 -11.41
N LYS A 296 -1.45 -18.49 -10.67
CA LYS A 296 -0.74 -17.44 -9.95
C LYS A 296 -0.04 -17.97 -8.68
N PHE A 297 -0.58 -18.99 -8.03
CA PHE A 297 0.00 -19.59 -6.83
C PHE A 297 1.39 -20.18 -7.09
N PHE A 298 1.63 -20.78 -8.26
CA PHE A 298 2.95 -21.29 -8.62
C PHE A 298 4.03 -20.19 -8.66
N VAL A 299 3.69 -19.01 -9.13
CA VAL A 299 4.60 -17.84 -9.11
C VAL A 299 4.77 -17.32 -7.69
N PHE A 300 3.71 -17.42 -6.88
CA PHE A 300 3.68 -16.92 -5.50
C PHE A 300 4.40 -17.83 -4.48
N LYS A 301 4.84 -19.03 -4.88
CA LYS A 301 5.46 -20.03 -3.98
C LYS A 301 6.65 -19.50 -3.16
N LYS A 302 7.47 -18.60 -3.72
CA LYS A 302 8.62 -18.01 -3.00
C LYS A 302 8.15 -17.10 -1.86
N VAL A 303 7.12 -16.29 -2.09
CA VAL A 303 6.51 -15.45 -1.06
C VAL A 303 5.89 -16.33 0.00
N THR A 304 5.11 -17.35 -0.39
CA THR A 304 4.51 -18.33 0.51
C THR A 304 5.56 -18.94 1.44
N LEU A 305 6.62 -19.50 0.89
CA LEU A 305 7.69 -20.13 1.69
C LEU A 305 8.32 -19.11 2.64
N SER A 306 8.63 -17.91 2.17
CA SER A 306 9.27 -16.86 2.97
C SER A 306 8.40 -16.45 4.17
N VAL A 307 7.09 -16.17 3.95
CA VAL A 307 6.21 -15.71 5.04
C VAL A 307 5.94 -16.82 6.06
N PHE A 308 5.84 -18.07 5.62
CA PHE A 308 5.73 -19.21 6.55
C PHE A 308 6.99 -19.41 7.38
N ILE A 309 8.18 -19.39 6.76
CA ILE A 309 9.46 -19.50 7.48
C ILE A 309 9.58 -18.37 8.51
N VAL A 310 9.32 -17.12 8.09
CA VAL A 310 9.39 -15.96 9.00
C VAL A 310 8.42 -16.12 10.17
N THR A 311 7.17 -16.53 9.91
CA THR A 311 6.18 -16.77 10.97
C THR A 311 6.60 -17.90 11.89
N ALA A 312 7.12 -19.02 11.36
CA ALA A 312 7.63 -20.14 12.15
C ALA A 312 8.80 -19.71 13.05
N VAL A 313 9.72 -18.88 12.53
CA VAL A 313 10.84 -18.31 13.31
C VAL A 313 10.31 -17.43 14.44
N ILE A 314 9.28 -16.58 14.20
CA ILE A 314 8.68 -15.76 15.27
C ILE A 314 8.07 -16.66 16.36
N PHE A 315 7.36 -17.74 15.98
CA PHE A 315 6.78 -18.69 16.92
C PHE A 315 7.81 -19.46 17.74
N TRP A 316 8.94 -19.81 17.09
CA TRP A 316 10.07 -20.45 17.79
C TRP A 316 10.78 -19.49 18.75
N MET A 317 10.91 -18.20 18.36
CA MET A 317 11.63 -17.20 19.15
C MET A 317 10.80 -16.61 20.28
N SER A 318 9.47 -16.51 20.16
CA SER A 318 8.59 -15.88 21.13
C SER A 318 7.45 -16.81 21.55
N ARG A 319 7.22 -16.85 22.88
CA ARG A 319 6.04 -17.52 23.48
C ARG A 319 4.91 -16.54 23.81
N GLU A 320 5.11 -15.25 23.58
CA GLU A 320 4.11 -14.23 23.86
C GLU A 320 2.93 -14.38 22.90
N ALA A 321 1.73 -14.67 23.43
CA ALA A 321 0.54 -14.98 22.66
C ALA A 321 0.18 -13.84 21.71
N TRP A 322 0.28 -12.57 22.16
CA TRP A 322 -0.04 -11.41 21.33
C TRP A 322 0.88 -11.26 20.12
N ILE A 323 2.18 -11.50 20.28
CA ILE A 323 3.14 -11.49 19.16
C ILE A 323 2.75 -12.54 18.10
N ARG A 324 2.38 -13.73 18.56
CA ARG A 324 1.94 -14.82 17.67
C ARG A 324 0.66 -14.46 16.92
N VAL A 325 -0.35 -13.93 17.64
CA VAL A 325 -1.62 -13.50 17.03
C VAL A 325 -1.39 -12.47 15.95
N VAL A 326 -0.58 -11.44 16.21
CA VAL A 326 -0.29 -10.38 15.22
C VAL A 326 0.53 -10.93 14.05
N SER A 327 1.44 -11.86 14.27
CA SER A 327 2.18 -12.51 13.18
C SER A 327 1.26 -13.33 12.27
N VAL A 328 0.32 -14.09 12.86
CA VAL A 328 -0.72 -14.80 12.08
C VAL A 328 -1.63 -13.83 11.35
N LEU A 329 -1.97 -12.69 11.96
CA LEU A 329 -2.77 -11.64 11.31
C LEU A 329 -2.09 -11.14 10.02
N PHE A 330 -0.81 -10.79 10.06
CA PHE A 330 -0.09 -10.36 8.87
C PHE A 330 0.03 -11.47 7.83
N LEU A 331 0.36 -12.69 8.25
CA LEU A 331 0.36 -13.87 7.39
C LEU A 331 -1.00 -14.06 6.71
N ALA A 332 -2.10 -14.03 7.46
CA ALA A 332 -3.44 -14.19 6.93
C ALA A 332 -3.78 -13.11 5.90
N ASN A 333 -3.40 -11.85 6.15
CA ASN A 333 -3.66 -10.75 5.22
C ASN A 333 -2.87 -10.85 3.91
N VAL A 334 -1.67 -11.48 3.88
CA VAL A 334 -0.99 -11.83 2.63
C VAL A 334 -1.88 -12.73 1.77
N TYR A 335 -2.50 -13.77 2.38
CA TYR A 335 -3.35 -14.71 1.63
C TYR A 335 -4.73 -14.18 1.34
N ILE A 336 -5.35 -13.44 2.26
CA ILE A 336 -6.61 -12.73 1.99
C ILE A 336 -6.43 -11.82 0.78
N LYS A 337 -5.36 -11.05 0.75
CA LYS A 337 -5.04 -10.18 -0.39
C LYS A 337 -4.82 -10.99 -1.67
N PHE A 338 -4.10 -12.12 -1.61
CA PHE A 338 -3.87 -12.99 -2.74
C PHE A 338 -5.18 -13.58 -3.29
N LEU A 339 -6.09 -14.02 -2.42
CA LEU A 339 -7.38 -14.58 -2.83
C LEU A 339 -8.26 -13.53 -3.54
N PHE A 340 -8.29 -12.29 -3.04
CA PHE A 340 -9.06 -11.23 -3.69
C PHE A 340 -8.40 -10.66 -4.94
N PHE A 341 -7.06 -10.63 -4.98
CA PHE A 341 -6.29 -10.04 -6.09
C PHE A 341 -4.97 -10.79 -6.31
N PRO A 342 -4.97 -11.90 -7.06
CA PRO A 342 -3.82 -12.81 -7.20
C PRO A 342 -2.73 -12.28 -8.15
N GLN A 343 -2.30 -11.03 -7.99
CA GLN A 343 -1.22 -10.41 -8.77
C GLN A 343 0.16 -10.85 -8.26
N SER A 344 0.47 -12.11 -8.45
CA SER A 344 1.65 -12.78 -7.88
C SER A 344 3.00 -12.26 -8.39
N ALA A 345 3.03 -11.66 -9.57
CA ALA A 345 4.23 -11.08 -10.16
C ALA A 345 4.62 -9.72 -9.53
N ASP A 346 3.69 -9.07 -8.85
CA ASP A 346 3.87 -7.73 -8.29
C ASP A 346 3.90 -7.78 -6.76
N LEU A 347 5.12 -7.87 -6.23
CA LEU A 347 5.35 -7.99 -4.78
C LEU A 347 4.86 -6.76 -4.00
N ARG A 348 4.77 -5.56 -4.61
CA ARG A 348 4.35 -4.32 -3.94
C ARG A 348 3.00 -4.45 -3.24
N LEU A 349 2.06 -5.22 -3.81
CA LEU A 349 0.72 -5.39 -3.26
C LEU A 349 0.69 -6.16 -1.94
N PHE A 350 1.67 -7.03 -1.72
CA PHE A 350 1.79 -7.89 -0.53
C PHE A 350 2.83 -7.38 0.46
N PHE A 351 3.75 -6.55 0.00
CA PHE A 351 4.86 -6.04 0.78
C PHE A 351 4.43 -5.34 2.08
N PRO A 352 3.34 -4.54 2.11
CA PRO A 352 2.83 -3.94 3.34
C PRO A 352 2.40 -4.93 4.42
N PHE A 353 2.18 -6.20 4.09
CA PHE A 353 1.90 -7.26 5.06
C PHE A 353 3.13 -8.17 5.33
N ILE A 354 4.04 -8.28 4.37
CA ILE A 354 5.29 -9.08 4.52
C ILE A 354 6.30 -8.33 5.38
N PHE A 355 6.49 -7.03 5.14
CA PHE A 355 7.46 -6.21 5.86
C PHE A 355 7.22 -6.15 7.38
N PRO A 356 5.98 -6.04 7.88
CA PRO A 356 5.69 -6.16 9.31
C PRO A 356 6.16 -7.45 9.95
N LEU A 357 6.09 -8.58 9.27
CA LEU A 357 6.62 -9.85 9.79
C LEU A 357 8.14 -9.77 10.02
N PHE A 358 8.87 -9.11 9.12
CA PHE A 358 10.29 -8.85 9.33
C PHE A 358 10.54 -7.94 10.53
N ILE A 359 9.76 -6.87 10.72
CA ILE A 359 9.85 -6.00 11.90
C ILE A 359 9.51 -6.77 13.18
N MET A 360 8.57 -7.72 13.14
CA MET A 360 8.24 -8.58 14.30
C MET A 360 9.42 -9.47 14.71
N ILE A 361 10.21 -10.02 13.76
CA ILE A 361 11.46 -10.72 14.09
C ILE A 361 12.41 -9.77 14.82
N LEU A 362 12.64 -8.57 14.30
CA LEU A 362 13.52 -7.58 14.92
C LEU A 362 13.03 -7.18 16.31
N TYR A 363 11.71 -7.07 16.50
CA TYR A 363 11.10 -6.77 17.79
C TYR A 363 11.38 -7.88 18.81
N VAL A 364 11.19 -9.14 18.44
CA VAL A 364 11.49 -10.30 19.31
C VAL A 364 12.98 -10.41 19.62
N LEU A 365 13.84 -10.19 18.61
CA LEU A 365 15.30 -10.14 18.79
C LEU A 365 15.70 -9.03 19.76
N SER A 366 15.14 -7.84 19.61
CA SER A 366 15.44 -6.71 20.47
C SER A 366 15.09 -6.96 21.93
N GLN A 367 13.99 -7.64 22.19
CA GLN A 367 13.61 -8.02 23.56
C GLN A 367 14.63 -8.99 24.19
N LYS A 368 15.12 -9.97 23.44
CA LYS A 368 16.15 -10.89 23.91
C LYS A 368 17.49 -10.17 24.09
N TYR A 369 17.91 -9.38 23.12
CA TYR A 369 19.16 -8.62 23.17
C TYR A 369 19.20 -7.64 24.34
N ASN A 370 18.16 -6.85 24.55
CA ASN A 370 18.09 -5.88 25.63
C ASN A 370 18.03 -6.53 27.03
N LYS A 371 17.50 -7.75 27.13
CA LYS A 371 17.59 -8.55 28.38
C LYS A 371 19.02 -8.96 28.69
N PHE A 372 19.77 -9.43 27.70
CA PHE A 372 21.18 -9.82 27.87
C PHE A 372 22.06 -8.62 28.20
N SER A 373 21.84 -7.46 27.59
CA SER A 373 22.63 -6.25 27.85
C SER A 373 22.40 -5.63 29.26
N LYS A 374 21.31 -6.02 29.94
CA LYS A 374 21.03 -5.58 31.33
C LYS A 374 21.64 -6.56 32.38
N ILE A 375 22.14 -7.71 31.97
CA ILE A 375 22.72 -8.74 32.81
C ILE A 375 24.27 -8.74 32.71
N ALA A 376 24.80 -8.19 31.61
CA ALA A 376 26.23 -7.97 31.40
C ALA A 376 26.64 -6.54 31.83
#